data_d3c0a484c8bb122b4c7c2886d91ae1de
#
_entry.id   d3c0a484c8bb122b4c7c2886d91ae1de
#
_cell.length_a   1.000
_cell.length_b   1.000
_cell.length_c   1.000
_cell.angle_alpha   90.00
_cell.angle_beta   90.00
_cell.angle_gamma   90.00
#
_symmetry.space_group_name_H-M   'P 1'
#
loop_
_entity.id
_entity.type
_entity.pdbx_description
1 polymer ?
#
loop_
_entity_poly.entity_id
_entity_poly.type
_entity_poly.pdbx_seq_one_letter_code
_entity_poly.pdbx_strand_id
1 'polypeptide(L)'
;MKDKILEAVQISKTYGEGESAVHALRNSDLTLENGTFASIIGSSGSGKSTLLKILGGLLPPTTGKVLLDGQDIYAMNAEQLAQVRRQKIGFIFQDFRLFPEYTVQDNILIPFYLDHRAPDEQMLHKL
;
A
#
# COMPACT_ATOMS: atom_id res chain seq x y z
N MET A 1 13.72 -21.72 -2.14
CA MET A 1 12.75 -20.83 -2.79
C MET A 1 12.71 -19.54 -1.99
N LYS A 2 12.77 -18.42 -2.64
CA LYS A 2 12.55 -17.16 -1.95
C LYS A 2 11.04 -17.00 -1.71
N ASP A 3 10.69 -16.60 -0.48
CA ASP A 3 9.29 -16.44 -0.12
C ASP A 3 8.72 -15.19 -0.79
N LYS A 4 7.61 -15.37 -1.48
CA LYS A 4 6.85 -14.27 -2.08
C LYS A 4 6.19 -13.46 -0.97
N ILE A 5 6.52 -12.19 -0.87
CA ILE A 5 5.93 -11.28 0.12
C ILE A 5 4.68 -10.59 -0.41
N LEU A 6 4.70 -10.21 -1.69
CA LEU A 6 3.62 -9.46 -2.32
C LEU A 6 3.36 -9.98 -3.74
N GLU A 7 2.11 -10.27 -4.05
CA GLU A 7 1.68 -10.68 -5.38
C GLU A 7 0.47 -9.87 -5.80
N ALA A 8 0.51 -9.30 -6.99
CA ALA A 8 -0.64 -8.77 -7.68
C ALA A 8 -1.00 -9.70 -8.83
N VAL A 9 -2.25 -10.13 -8.88
CA VAL A 9 -2.74 -11.10 -9.86
C VAL A 9 -3.86 -10.47 -10.66
N GLN A 10 -3.62 -10.25 -11.95
CA GLN A 10 -4.57 -9.70 -12.92
C GLN A 10 -5.28 -8.43 -12.45
N ILE A 11 -4.55 -7.55 -11.76
CA ILE A 11 -5.12 -6.31 -11.22
C ILE A 11 -5.35 -5.29 -12.34
N SER A 12 -6.50 -4.63 -12.28
CA SER A 12 -6.82 -3.48 -13.10
C SER A 12 -7.53 -2.40 -12.30
N LYS A 13 -7.55 -1.19 -12.81
CA LYS A 13 -8.32 -0.09 -12.24
C LYS A 13 -8.95 0.75 -13.33
N THR A 14 -10.28 0.80 -13.29
CA THR A 14 -11.09 1.61 -14.19
C THR A 14 -11.99 2.53 -13.38
N TYR A 15 -12.05 3.78 -13.73
CA TYR A 15 -12.96 4.77 -13.17
C TYR A 15 -14.03 5.12 -14.21
N GLY A 16 -15.27 5.32 -13.75
CA GLY A 16 -16.40 5.62 -14.62
C GLY A 16 -16.93 4.39 -15.37
N GLU A 17 -17.92 4.62 -16.23
CA GLU A 17 -18.60 3.60 -17.01
C GLU A 17 -18.76 4.04 -18.46
N GLY A 18 -18.95 3.06 -19.37
CA GLY A 18 -19.23 3.28 -20.78
C GLY A 18 -18.11 4.05 -21.50
N GLU A 19 -18.48 5.00 -22.34
CA GLU A 19 -17.54 5.78 -23.16
C GLU A 19 -16.66 6.74 -22.35
N SER A 20 -17.07 7.11 -21.13
CA SER A 20 -16.31 7.97 -20.22
C SER A 20 -15.38 7.20 -19.28
N ALA A 21 -15.26 5.90 -19.44
CA ALA A 21 -14.42 5.06 -18.59
C ALA A 21 -12.93 5.39 -18.78
N VAL A 22 -12.22 5.60 -17.67
CA VAL A 22 -10.78 5.83 -17.64
C VAL A 22 -10.08 4.59 -17.09
N HIS A 23 -9.30 3.93 -17.94
CA HIS A 23 -8.48 2.78 -17.55
C HIS A 23 -7.17 3.26 -16.95
N ALA A 24 -7.18 3.53 -15.64
CA ALA A 24 -6.01 4.04 -14.93
C ALA A 24 -4.91 2.99 -14.77
N LEU A 25 -5.28 1.72 -14.69
CA LEU A 25 -4.36 0.58 -14.70
C LEU A 25 -4.98 -0.55 -15.50
N ARG A 26 -4.25 -1.04 -16.50
CA ARG A 26 -4.62 -2.23 -17.28
C ARG A 26 -4.18 -3.48 -16.53
N ASN A 27 -4.72 -4.64 -16.93
CA ASN A 27 -4.35 -5.92 -16.33
C ASN A 27 -2.85 -6.05 -16.15
N SER A 28 -2.45 -6.21 -14.90
CA SER A 28 -1.04 -6.29 -14.51
C SER A 28 -0.83 -7.39 -13.50
N ASP A 29 0.28 -8.09 -13.66
CA ASP A 29 0.77 -9.10 -12.72
C ASP A 29 2.12 -8.64 -12.16
N LEU A 30 2.33 -8.84 -10.87
CA LEU A 30 3.59 -8.51 -10.20
C LEU A 30 3.82 -9.50 -9.06
N THR A 31 5.05 -9.93 -8.91
CA THR A 31 5.47 -10.72 -7.75
C THR A 31 6.74 -10.11 -7.18
N LEU A 32 6.74 -9.85 -5.87
CA LEU A 32 7.91 -9.43 -5.12
C LEU A 32 8.27 -10.49 -4.08
N GLU A 33 9.53 -10.85 -4.04
CA GLU A 33 10.08 -11.74 -3.04
C GLU A 33 10.56 -10.94 -1.81
N ASN A 34 10.64 -11.59 -0.68
CA ASN A 34 11.15 -10.96 0.54
C ASN A 34 12.58 -10.42 0.33
N GLY A 35 12.82 -9.19 0.79
CA GLY A 35 14.10 -8.49 0.62
C GLY A 35 14.33 -7.89 -0.77
N THR A 36 13.32 -7.90 -1.64
CA THR A 36 13.42 -7.27 -2.97
C THR A 36 13.36 -5.74 -2.85
N PHE A 37 14.27 -5.07 -3.56
CA PHE A 37 14.17 -3.65 -3.90
C PHE A 37 13.72 -3.53 -5.36
N ALA A 38 12.58 -2.90 -5.61
CA ALA A 38 11.99 -2.76 -6.94
C ALA A 38 11.69 -1.31 -7.27
N SER A 39 11.84 -0.92 -8.52
CA SER A 39 11.47 0.39 -9.04
C SER A 39 10.39 0.25 -10.09
N ILE A 40 9.39 1.12 -10.04
CA ILE A 40 8.34 1.24 -11.06
C ILE A 40 8.63 2.49 -11.88
N ILE A 41 8.96 2.32 -13.14
CA ILE A 41 9.30 3.39 -14.07
C ILE A 41 8.28 3.49 -15.20
N GLY A 42 8.05 4.69 -15.66
CA GLY A 42 7.13 4.98 -16.77
C GLY A 42 6.85 6.47 -16.90
N SER A 43 6.22 6.87 -17.98
CA SER A 43 5.80 8.25 -18.22
C SER A 43 4.72 8.71 -17.23
N SER A 44 4.52 10.02 -17.13
CA SER A 44 3.40 10.58 -16.36
C SER A 44 2.06 10.04 -16.91
N GLY A 45 1.15 9.67 -16.01
CA GLY A 45 -0.15 9.11 -16.37
C GLY A 45 -0.13 7.64 -16.81
N SER A 46 0.99 6.92 -16.65
CA SER A 46 1.09 5.49 -16.98
C SER A 46 0.50 4.54 -15.93
N GLY A 47 -0.01 5.06 -14.81
CA GLY A 47 -0.65 4.25 -13.77
C GLY A 47 0.26 3.86 -12.59
N LYS A 48 1.48 4.39 -12.50
CA LYS A 48 2.45 4.07 -11.43
C LYS A 48 1.90 4.33 -10.02
N SER A 49 1.34 5.52 -9.79
CA SER A 49 0.76 5.89 -8.49
C SER A 49 -0.48 5.06 -8.16
N THR A 50 -1.30 4.74 -9.16
CA THR A 50 -2.46 3.86 -9.02
C THR A 50 -2.01 2.46 -8.61
N LEU A 51 -1.01 1.91 -9.28
CA LEU A 51 -0.43 0.61 -8.94
C LEU A 51 0.08 0.58 -7.49
N LEU A 52 0.89 1.57 -7.10
CA LEU A 52 1.42 1.66 -5.73
C LEU A 52 0.31 1.74 -4.67
N LYS A 53 -0.74 2.51 -4.91
CA LYS A 53 -1.89 2.60 -3.99
C LYS A 53 -2.65 1.28 -3.87
N ILE A 54 -2.77 0.54 -4.97
CA ILE A 54 -3.40 -0.79 -4.96
C ILE A 54 -2.54 -1.77 -4.18
N LEU A 55 -1.24 -1.84 -4.46
CA LEU A 55 -0.30 -2.70 -3.74
C LEU A 55 -0.22 -2.38 -2.24
N GLY A 56 -0.35 -1.12 -1.88
CA GLY A 56 -0.32 -0.62 -0.49
C GLY A 56 -1.65 -0.72 0.27
N GLY A 57 -2.68 -1.34 -0.29
CA GLY A 57 -3.97 -1.49 0.39
C GLY A 57 -4.77 -0.19 0.54
N LEU A 58 -4.46 0.84 -0.24
CA LEU A 58 -5.11 2.17 -0.18
C LEU A 58 -6.23 2.34 -1.21
N LEU A 59 -6.20 1.57 -2.27
CA LEU A 59 -7.14 1.68 -3.39
C LEU A 59 -7.50 0.27 -3.87
N PRO A 60 -8.77 -0.16 -3.74
CA PRO A 60 -9.15 -1.46 -4.24
C PRO A 60 -9.06 -1.51 -5.78
N PRO A 61 -8.57 -2.61 -6.34
CA PRO A 61 -8.60 -2.82 -7.78
C PRO A 61 -10.03 -2.98 -8.29
N THR A 62 -10.26 -2.73 -9.58
CA THR A 62 -11.53 -3.05 -10.24
C THR A 62 -11.64 -4.56 -10.47
N THR A 63 -10.54 -5.18 -10.89
CA THR A 63 -10.43 -6.63 -11.07
C THR A 63 -9.11 -7.13 -10.47
N GLY A 64 -9.05 -8.42 -10.24
CA GLY A 64 -7.88 -9.09 -9.72
C GLY A 64 -7.78 -9.02 -8.20
N LYS A 65 -6.64 -9.43 -7.67
CA LYS A 65 -6.39 -9.51 -6.23
C LYS A 65 -4.95 -9.15 -5.89
N VAL A 66 -4.73 -8.75 -4.65
CA VAL A 66 -3.40 -8.51 -4.08
C VAL A 66 -3.20 -9.40 -2.88
N LEU A 67 -2.19 -10.24 -2.93
CA LEU A 67 -1.80 -11.14 -1.85
C LEU A 67 -0.60 -10.56 -1.12
N LEU A 68 -0.72 -10.40 0.19
CA LEU A 68 0.38 -10.09 1.09
C LEU A 68 0.58 -11.28 2.03
N ASP A 69 1.77 -11.85 2.06
CA ASP A 69 2.04 -13.13 2.75
C ASP A 69 1.01 -14.22 2.39
N GLY A 70 0.60 -14.30 1.12
CA GLY A 70 -0.39 -15.26 0.63
C GLY A 70 -1.85 -14.95 0.97
N GLN A 71 -2.14 -13.85 1.67
CA GLN A 71 -3.51 -13.46 2.05
C GLN A 71 -4.03 -12.33 1.16
N ASP A 72 -5.21 -12.50 0.57
CA ASP A 72 -5.85 -11.46 -0.24
C ASP A 72 -6.31 -10.30 0.65
N ILE A 73 -5.61 -9.17 0.57
CA ILE A 73 -5.88 -8.01 1.41
C ILE A 73 -7.20 -7.31 1.09
N TYR A 74 -7.72 -7.47 -0.11
CA TYR A 74 -9.02 -6.87 -0.51
C TYR A 74 -10.22 -7.79 -0.28
N ALA A 75 -9.99 -9.05 0.09
CA ALA A 75 -11.03 -9.94 0.61
C ALA A 75 -11.29 -9.71 2.12
N MET A 76 -10.44 -8.95 2.78
CA MET A 76 -10.57 -8.59 4.20
C MET A 76 -11.65 -7.52 4.42
N ASN A 77 -12.23 -7.48 5.62
CA ASN A 77 -13.06 -6.35 6.01
C ASN A 77 -12.22 -5.09 6.27
N ALA A 78 -12.88 -3.93 6.43
CA ALA A 78 -12.21 -2.64 6.57
C ALA A 78 -11.24 -2.59 7.78
N GLU A 79 -11.62 -3.19 8.92
CA GLU A 79 -10.81 -3.23 10.14
C GLU A 79 -9.55 -4.09 9.95
N GLN A 80 -9.71 -5.27 9.37
CA GLN A 80 -8.59 -6.17 9.07
C GLN A 80 -7.60 -5.55 8.09
N LEU A 81 -8.10 -4.92 7.02
CA LEU A 81 -7.24 -4.21 6.06
C LEU A 81 -6.52 -3.02 6.70
N ALA A 82 -7.20 -2.26 7.57
CA ALA A 82 -6.59 -1.18 8.32
C ALA A 82 -5.46 -1.69 9.24
N GLN A 83 -5.67 -2.82 9.90
CA GLN A 83 -4.64 -3.47 10.72
C GLN A 83 -3.43 -3.91 9.90
N VAL A 84 -3.65 -4.51 8.73
CA VAL A 84 -2.55 -4.90 7.82
C VAL A 84 -1.74 -3.68 7.39
N ARG A 85 -2.40 -2.58 7.03
CA ARG A 85 -1.69 -1.33 6.70
C ARG A 85 -0.84 -0.81 7.86
N ARG A 86 -1.35 -0.82 9.08
CA ARG A 86 -0.60 -0.34 10.27
C ARG A 86 0.58 -1.22 10.62
N GLN A 87 0.46 -2.53 10.44
CA GLN A 87 1.43 -3.50 10.96
C GLN A 87 2.43 -4.00 9.93
N LYS A 88 2.03 -4.07 8.64
CA LYS A 88 2.81 -4.74 7.60
C LYS A 88 3.22 -3.83 6.44
N ILE A 89 2.61 -2.65 6.27
CA ILE A 89 2.85 -1.78 5.14
C ILE A 89 3.27 -0.40 5.62
N GLY A 90 4.41 0.10 5.13
CA GLY A 90 4.78 1.50 5.23
C GLY A 90 4.56 2.20 3.90
N PHE A 91 3.83 3.31 3.88
CA PHE A 91 3.59 4.09 2.68
C PHE A 91 4.11 5.51 2.85
N ILE A 92 4.98 5.95 1.95
CA ILE A 92 5.48 7.32 1.89
C ILE A 92 4.78 8.04 0.74
N PHE A 93 3.96 9.03 1.07
CA PHE A 93 3.25 9.83 0.08
C PHE A 93 4.15 10.92 -0.52
N GLN A 94 3.87 11.31 -1.75
CA GLN A 94 4.57 12.41 -2.42
C GLN A 94 4.33 13.76 -1.72
N ASP A 95 3.18 13.95 -1.10
CA ASP A 95 2.76 15.14 -0.34
C ASP A 95 2.97 15.01 1.19
N PHE A 96 3.78 14.04 1.60
CA PHE A 96 4.15 13.69 2.98
C PHE A 96 2.99 13.27 3.89
N ARG A 97 1.83 13.88 3.81
CA ARG A 97 0.61 13.59 4.61
C ARG A 97 0.86 13.59 6.12
N LEU A 98 1.59 14.56 6.59
CA LEU A 98 1.82 14.79 8.01
C LEU A 98 0.71 15.65 8.61
N PHE A 99 0.45 15.46 9.89
CA PHE A 99 -0.45 16.30 10.67
C PHE A 99 0.31 17.54 11.17
N PRO A 100 0.05 18.73 10.63
CA PRO A 100 0.83 19.92 10.94
C PRO A 100 0.67 20.40 12.38
N GLU A 101 -0.42 20.02 13.06
CA GLU A 101 -0.72 20.35 14.45
C GLU A 101 0.08 19.50 15.44
N TYR A 102 0.72 18.42 14.98
CA TYR A 102 1.45 17.47 15.80
C TYR A 102 2.96 17.64 15.64
N THR A 103 3.69 17.30 16.67
CA THR A 103 5.15 17.27 16.62
C THR A 103 5.64 16.16 15.66
N VAL A 104 6.91 16.20 15.31
CA VAL A 104 7.54 15.13 14.52
C VAL A 104 7.39 13.78 15.23
N GLN A 105 7.66 13.76 16.53
CA GLN A 105 7.53 12.55 17.35
C GLN A 105 6.09 12.03 17.34
N ASP A 106 5.08 12.89 17.51
CA ASP A 106 3.68 12.47 17.49
C ASP A 106 3.29 11.89 16.14
N ASN A 107 3.71 12.51 15.02
CA ASN A 107 3.47 11.99 13.68
C ASN A 107 4.07 10.58 13.49
N ILE A 108 5.26 10.33 14.02
CA ILE A 108 5.91 9.01 13.98
C ILE A 108 5.13 7.99 14.82
N LEU A 109 4.58 8.43 15.97
CA LEU A 109 3.93 7.55 16.93
C LEU A 109 2.46 7.22 16.61
N ILE A 110 1.80 7.96 15.72
CA ILE A 110 0.39 7.74 15.37
C ILE A 110 0.06 6.27 15.08
N PRO A 111 0.80 5.52 14.25
CA PRO A 111 0.49 4.12 13.98
C PRO A 111 0.52 3.24 15.22
N PHE A 112 1.41 3.53 16.17
CA PHE A 112 1.49 2.79 17.43
C PHE A 112 0.29 3.08 18.32
N TYR A 113 -0.13 4.34 18.41
CA TYR A 113 -1.32 4.74 19.18
C TYR A 113 -2.60 4.11 18.61
N LEU A 114 -2.76 4.12 17.29
CA LEU A 114 -3.91 3.51 16.64
C LEU A 114 -3.98 1.98 16.80
N ASP A 115 -2.85 1.35 16.96
CA ASP A 115 -2.74 -0.11 17.12
C ASP A 115 -2.62 -0.54 18.59
N HIS A 116 -2.73 0.41 19.53
CA HIS A 116 -2.59 0.21 20.98
C HIS A 116 -1.27 -0.50 21.37
N ARG A 117 -0.20 -0.25 20.62
CA ARG A 117 1.13 -0.82 20.85
C ARG A 117 2.06 0.23 21.45
N ALA A 118 2.95 -0.22 22.33
CA ALA A 118 4.06 0.62 22.78
C ALA A 118 5.09 0.77 21.65
N PRO A 119 5.64 1.98 21.43
CA PRO A 119 6.73 2.18 20.49
C PRO A 119 8.01 1.52 21.01
N ASP A 120 8.87 1.09 20.09
CA ASP A 120 10.23 0.70 20.41
C ASP A 120 11.08 1.96 20.66
N GLU A 121 11.40 2.23 21.92
CA GLU A 121 12.18 3.40 22.31
C GLU A 121 13.58 3.41 21.68
N GLN A 122 14.20 2.23 21.52
CA GLN A 122 15.51 2.14 20.87
C GLN A 122 15.45 2.50 19.38
N MET A 123 14.35 2.17 18.72
CA MET A 123 14.12 2.54 17.33
C MET A 123 13.89 4.06 17.20
N LEU A 124 13.12 4.66 18.12
CA LEU A 124 12.86 6.11 18.12
C LEU A 124 14.13 6.94 18.29
N HIS A 125 15.07 6.48 19.12
CA HIS A 125 16.34 7.16 19.33
C HIS A 125 17.31 7.10 18.14
N LYS A 126 17.04 6.26 17.14
CA LYS A 126 17.84 6.12 15.92
C LYS A 126 17.32 6.96 14.75
N LEU A 127 16.13 7.54 14.87
CA LEU A 127 15.51 8.43 13.90
C LEU A 127 15.88 9.88 14.15
#